data_0d8f821d685bba60ecec9bb373f832d3
#
_entry.id   0d8f821d685bba60ecec9bb373f832d3
#
_cell.length_a   1.000
_cell.length_b   1.000
_cell.length_c   1.000
_cell.angle_alpha   90.00
_cell.angle_beta   90.00
_cell.angle_gamma   90.00
#
_symmetry.space_group_name_H-M   'P 1'
#
loop_
_entity.id
_entity.type
_entity.pdbx_description
1 polymer ?
#
loop_
_entity_poly.entity_id
_entity_poly.type
_entity_poly.pdbx_seq_one_letter_code
_entity_poly.pdbx_strand_id
1 'polypeptide(L)'
;MEKQEIVNIANELMGNPSKKQEYRLLNSLVGHHSIKRLTEEQFDTVCTFCEEVSTIREQMFKDLVTENDSEVDAIESIYNVSQRIKDMIEEAAFGELKKNTADILNRWWKKVWRVECRGNVAWNNCGTVQIGLKEFAKARLEFVGINARNMFFGNEYKLAFRVERDISFANEIRDLLMKNPILLPWNCEISEKESTTIAIYNVHTAKPLAAMTSKQMTKFLDELYTKKLNYCCRQLVERFKDYK
;
A
#
# COMPACT_ATOMS: atom_id res chain seq x y z
N MET A 1 -8.73 20.74 -13.31
CA MET A 1 -10.13 20.82 -13.83
C MET A 1 -10.87 21.92 -13.10
N GLU A 2 -11.72 22.68 -13.79
CA GLU A 2 -12.46 23.74 -13.11
C GLU A 2 -13.66 23.19 -12.32
N LYS A 3 -14.06 23.88 -11.22
CA LYS A 3 -15.20 23.50 -10.37
C LYS A 3 -16.45 23.19 -11.20
N GLN A 4 -16.75 24.03 -12.22
CA GLN A 4 -17.93 23.85 -13.06
C GLN A 4 -17.92 22.55 -13.88
N GLU A 5 -16.77 22.10 -14.34
CA GLU A 5 -16.64 20.81 -15.04
C GLU A 5 -16.97 19.66 -14.11
N ILE A 6 -16.48 19.70 -12.86
CA ILE A 6 -16.77 18.67 -11.85
C ILE A 6 -18.25 18.64 -11.51
N VAL A 7 -18.90 19.81 -11.34
CA VAL A 7 -20.35 19.90 -11.13
C VAL A 7 -21.14 19.33 -12.30
N ASN A 8 -20.72 19.59 -13.53
CA ASN A 8 -21.38 19.04 -14.72
C ASN A 8 -21.27 17.50 -14.77
N ILE A 9 -20.10 16.95 -14.49
CA ILE A 9 -19.87 15.49 -14.40
C ILE A 9 -20.74 14.89 -13.29
N ALA A 10 -20.81 15.54 -12.12
CA ALA A 10 -21.63 15.10 -11.00
C ALA A 10 -23.12 15.02 -11.39
N ASN A 11 -23.64 16.08 -12.00
CA ASN A 11 -25.06 16.14 -12.43
C ASN A 11 -25.38 15.06 -13.48
N GLU A 12 -24.48 14.81 -14.43
CA GLU A 12 -24.62 13.73 -15.40
C GLU A 12 -24.68 12.36 -14.74
N LEU A 13 -23.84 12.11 -13.72
CA LEU A 13 -23.82 10.87 -12.97
C LEU A 13 -25.07 10.68 -12.11
N MET A 14 -25.54 11.74 -11.46
CA MET A 14 -26.75 11.74 -10.60
C MET A 14 -28.03 11.52 -11.41
N GLY A 15 -28.11 12.04 -12.61
CA GLY A 15 -29.27 11.91 -13.51
C GLY A 15 -29.57 10.46 -13.92
N ASN A 16 -28.70 9.52 -13.62
CA ASN A 16 -28.90 8.08 -13.94
C ASN A 16 -28.40 7.19 -12.79
N PRO A 17 -29.20 7.00 -11.73
CA PRO A 17 -28.78 6.31 -10.52
C PRO A 17 -28.58 4.79 -10.66
N SER A 18 -28.89 4.20 -11.82
CA SER A 18 -28.73 2.78 -12.04
C SER A 18 -27.29 2.39 -12.28
N LYS A 19 -26.69 1.69 -11.32
CA LYS A 19 -25.43 0.92 -11.36
C LYS A 19 -24.10 1.69 -11.30
N LYS A 20 -23.39 1.40 -10.22
CA LYS A 20 -21.93 1.56 -10.06
C LYS A 20 -21.39 2.85 -10.71
N GLN A 21 -21.75 3.96 -10.12
CA GLN A 21 -21.35 5.30 -10.54
C GLN A 21 -19.81 5.40 -10.72
N GLU A 22 -19.04 4.68 -9.91
CA GLU A 22 -17.59 4.61 -10.03
C GLU A 22 -17.10 4.06 -11.37
N TYR A 23 -17.78 3.04 -11.93
CA TYR A 23 -17.42 2.53 -13.26
C TYR A 23 -17.80 3.49 -14.38
N ARG A 24 -18.90 4.20 -14.23
CA ARG A 24 -19.32 5.22 -15.20
C ARG A 24 -18.36 6.40 -15.20
N LEU A 25 -17.97 6.84 -14.01
CA LEU A 25 -17.00 7.92 -13.87
C LEU A 25 -15.64 7.52 -14.46
N LEU A 26 -15.12 6.34 -14.16
CA LEU A 26 -13.88 5.85 -14.75
C LEU A 26 -13.96 5.79 -16.27
N ASN A 27 -15.08 5.28 -16.81
CA ASN A 27 -15.27 5.23 -18.27
C ASN A 27 -15.34 6.63 -18.90
N SER A 28 -15.99 7.59 -18.24
CA SER A 28 -16.05 8.99 -18.70
C SER A 28 -14.68 9.66 -18.69
N LEU A 29 -13.88 9.42 -17.61
CA LEU A 29 -12.56 10.04 -17.47
C LEU A 29 -11.50 9.47 -18.41
N VAL A 30 -11.49 8.14 -18.58
CA VAL A 30 -10.36 7.44 -19.23
C VAL A 30 -10.80 6.39 -20.27
N GLY A 31 -12.08 6.30 -20.59
CA GLY A 31 -12.61 5.33 -21.56
C GLY A 31 -12.51 3.87 -21.10
N HIS A 32 -12.28 3.63 -19.83
CA HIS A 32 -12.07 2.30 -19.29
C HIS A 32 -12.63 2.18 -17.86
N HIS A 33 -13.12 0.99 -17.49
CA HIS A 33 -13.72 0.75 -16.17
C HIS A 33 -12.92 -0.22 -15.27
N SER A 34 -11.80 -0.75 -15.76
CA SER A 34 -10.96 -1.70 -15.02
C SER A 34 -9.68 -1.04 -14.54
N ILE A 35 -9.58 -0.78 -13.24
CA ILE A 35 -8.38 -0.22 -12.58
C ILE A 35 -7.10 -0.99 -12.97
N LYS A 36 -7.16 -2.31 -13.00
CA LYS A 36 -5.99 -3.17 -13.31
C LYS A 36 -5.51 -3.09 -14.78
N ARG A 37 -6.22 -2.39 -15.64
CA ARG A 37 -5.90 -2.25 -17.07
C ARG A 37 -5.61 -0.83 -17.48
N LEU A 38 -5.64 0.13 -16.57
CA LEU A 38 -5.28 1.51 -16.84
C LEU A 38 -3.82 1.59 -17.29
N THR A 39 -3.55 2.44 -18.27
CA THR A 39 -2.19 2.90 -18.53
C THR A 39 -1.74 3.83 -17.40
N GLU A 40 -0.45 4.12 -17.33
CA GLU A 40 0.10 5.04 -16.34
C GLU A 40 -0.52 6.45 -16.46
N GLU A 41 -0.70 6.95 -17.68
CA GLU A 41 -1.36 8.23 -17.97
C GLU A 41 -2.84 8.24 -17.52
N GLN A 42 -3.57 7.17 -17.83
CA GLN A 42 -4.97 7.03 -17.40
C GLN A 42 -5.10 6.96 -15.88
N PHE A 43 -4.17 6.26 -15.21
CA PHE A 43 -4.12 6.20 -13.76
C PHE A 43 -3.89 7.59 -13.16
N ASP A 44 -2.92 8.35 -13.69
CA ASP A 44 -2.65 9.71 -13.25
C ASP A 44 -3.86 10.63 -13.45
N THR A 45 -4.55 10.51 -14.57
CA THR A 45 -5.79 11.27 -14.83
C THR A 45 -6.84 11.01 -13.77
N VAL A 46 -7.08 9.74 -13.42
CA VAL A 46 -8.03 9.36 -12.36
C VAL A 46 -7.59 9.89 -11.00
N CYS A 47 -6.32 9.77 -10.66
CA CYS A 47 -5.78 10.26 -9.39
C CYS A 47 -5.93 11.77 -9.26
N THR A 48 -5.54 12.53 -10.30
CA THR A 48 -5.66 13.98 -10.34
C THR A 48 -7.11 14.42 -10.18
N PHE A 49 -8.03 13.78 -10.89
CA PHE A 49 -9.47 14.07 -10.73
C PHE A 49 -9.92 13.89 -9.27
N CYS A 50 -9.57 12.77 -8.64
CA CYS A 50 -9.98 12.51 -7.26
C CYS A 50 -9.36 13.50 -6.26
N GLU A 51 -8.16 14.01 -6.51
CA GLU A 51 -7.50 15.04 -5.69
C GLU A 51 -8.18 16.41 -5.88
N GLU A 52 -8.49 16.77 -7.10
CA GLU A 52 -9.19 18.03 -7.42
C GLU A 52 -10.58 18.07 -6.78
N VAL A 53 -11.35 16.97 -6.86
CA VAL A 53 -12.66 16.86 -6.18
C VAL A 53 -12.52 17.05 -4.68
N SER A 54 -11.51 16.43 -4.07
CA SER A 54 -11.25 16.57 -2.63
C SER A 54 -10.88 18.02 -2.25
N THR A 55 -10.06 18.68 -3.06
CA THR A 55 -9.64 20.06 -2.86
C THR A 55 -10.82 21.03 -2.98
N ILE A 56 -11.65 20.88 -4.00
CA ILE A 56 -12.83 21.73 -4.21
C ILE A 56 -13.80 21.57 -3.04
N ARG A 57 -14.07 20.33 -2.62
CA ARG A 57 -14.91 20.07 -1.46
C ARG A 57 -14.38 20.74 -0.21
N GLU A 58 -13.08 20.63 0.09
CA GLU A 58 -12.48 21.28 1.24
C GLU A 58 -12.58 22.81 1.19
N GLN A 59 -12.43 23.41 0.02
CA GLN A 59 -12.57 24.86 -0.18
C GLN A 59 -14.00 25.32 0.09
N MET A 60 -15.01 24.60 -0.44
CA MET A 60 -16.42 24.91 -0.20
C MET A 60 -16.78 24.95 1.28
N PHE A 61 -16.20 24.05 2.09
CA PHE A 61 -16.45 24.04 3.54
C PHE A 61 -15.65 25.09 4.32
N LYS A 62 -14.54 25.56 3.79
CA LYS A 62 -13.73 26.61 4.43
C LYS A 62 -14.28 28.02 4.21
N ASP A 63 -14.80 28.26 3.05
CA ASP A 63 -15.19 29.64 2.66
C ASP A 63 -16.51 30.09 3.25
N LEU A 64 -17.29 29.21 3.93
CA LEU A 64 -18.59 29.53 4.54
C LEU A 64 -19.52 30.34 3.60
N VAL A 65 -19.26 30.29 2.30
CA VAL A 65 -20.00 31.04 1.30
C VAL A 65 -21.33 30.34 1.09
N THR A 66 -22.41 31.08 1.04
CA THR A 66 -23.76 30.66 0.66
C THR A 66 -23.76 30.16 -0.79
N GLU A 67 -23.24 28.95 -1.00
CA GLU A 67 -23.36 28.28 -2.28
C GLU A 67 -24.78 27.71 -2.46
N ASN A 68 -25.17 27.55 -3.70
CA ASN A 68 -26.46 26.96 -4.03
C ASN A 68 -26.48 25.50 -3.54
N ASP A 69 -27.48 25.10 -2.76
CA ASP A 69 -27.64 23.75 -2.17
C ASP A 69 -27.45 22.64 -3.22
N SER A 70 -27.88 22.87 -4.46
CA SER A 70 -27.72 21.90 -5.55
C SER A 70 -26.28 21.69 -6.00
N GLU A 71 -25.40 22.69 -5.89
CA GLU A 71 -23.97 22.53 -6.18
C GLU A 71 -23.26 21.79 -5.05
N VAL A 72 -23.64 22.06 -3.81
CA VAL A 72 -23.13 21.33 -2.63
C VAL A 72 -23.45 19.86 -2.75
N ASP A 73 -24.70 19.51 -3.06
CA ASP A 73 -25.15 18.13 -3.23
C ASP A 73 -24.41 17.44 -4.40
N ALA A 74 -24.18 18.14 -5.51
CA ALA A 74 -23.42 17.61 -6.63
C ALA A 74 -21.97 17.32 -6.25
N ILE A 75 -21.28 18.23 -5.57
CA ILE A 75 -19.90 18.04 -5.13
C ILE A 75 -19.80 16.92 -4.07
N GLU A 76 -20.69 16.85 -3.11
CA GLU A 76 -20.71 15.73 -2.13
C GLU A 76 -20.95 14.37 -2.82
N SER A 77 -21.85 14.33 -3.80
CA SER A 77 -22.10 13.10 -4.56
C SER A 77 -20.86 12.63 -5.31
N ILE A 78 -20.21 13.52 -6.07
CA ILE A 78 -18.99 13.15 -6.84
C ILE A 78 -17.80 12.84 -5.92
N TYR A 79 -17.70 13.52 -4.77
CA TYR A 79 -16.70 13.20 -3.75
C TYR A 79 -16.88 11.78 -3.25
N ASN A 80 -18.09 11.37 -2.90
CA ASN A 80 -18.39 10.02 -2.45
C ASN A 80 -18.07 8.96 -3.52
N VAL A 81 -18.29 9.27 -4.81
CA VAL A 81 -17.89 8.38 -5.92
C VAL A 81 -16.37 8.32 -6.03
N SER A 82 -15.68 9.45 -5.91
CA SER A 82 -14.21 9.50 -5.97
C SER A 82 -13.56 8.73 -4.82
N GLN A 83 -14.14 8.76 -3.60
CA GLN A 83 -13.64 7.96 -2.48
C GLN A 83 -13.77 6.45 -2.77
N ARG A 84 -14.91 6.00 -3.35
CA ARG A 84 -15.04 4.60 -3.75
C ARG A 84 -14.04 4.19 -4.84
N ILE A 85 -13.70 5.09 -5.76
CA ILE A 85 -12.62 4.84 -6.74
C ILE A 85 -11.26 4.70 -6.03
N LYS A 86 -10.98 5.55 -5.03
CA LYS A 86 -9.77 5.43 -4.21
C LYS A 86 -9.70 4.08 -3.53
N ASP A 87 -10.78 3.63 -2.91
CA ASP A 87 -10.87 2.32 -2.26
C ASP A 87 -10.66 1.17 -3.26
N MET A 88 -11.23 1.28 -4.47
CA MET A 88 -11.02 0.30 -5.53
C MET A 88 -9.57 0.23 -6.00
N ILE A 89 -8.88 1.36 -6.10
CA ILE A 89 -7.46 1.42 -6.45
C ILE A 89 -6.63 0.77 -5.32
N GLU A 90 -6.91 1.11 -4.07
CA GLU A 90 -6.20 0.55 -2.92
C GLU A 90 -6.37 -0.96 -2.83
N GLU A 91 -7.60 -1.46 -2.98
CA GLU A 91 -7.86 -2.90 -2.99
C GLU A 91 -7.19 -3.60 -4.18
N ALA A 92 -7.22 -3.00 -5.37
CA ALA A 92 -6.56 -3.56 -6.54
C ALA A 92 -5.03 -3.57 -6.43
N ALA A 93 -4.44 -2.58 -5.77
CA ALA A 93 -3.00 -2.47 -5.55
C ALA A 93 -2.50 -3.42 -4.44
N PHE A 94 -3.18 -3.48 -3.31
CA PHE A 94 -2.66 -4.09 -2.08
C PHE A 94 -3.44 -5.32 -1.60
N GLY A 95 -4.70 -5.52 -2.03
CA GLY A 95 -5.56 -6.59 -1.50
C GLY A 95 -4.94 -7.97 -1.63
N GLU A 96 -4.44 -8.33 -2.81
CA GLU A 96 -3.79 -9.62 -3.04
C GLU A 96 -2.46 -9.76 -2.28
N LEU A 97 -1.66 -8.69 -2.18
CA LEU A 97 -0.42 -8.70 -1.40
C LEU A 97 -0.71 -8.97 0.08
N LYS A 98 -1.66 -8.25 0.69
CA LYS A 98 -2.05 -8.44 2.10
C LYS A 98 -2.57 -9.85 2.35
N LYS A 99 -3.51 -10.31 1.53
CA LYS A 99 -4.16 -11.62 1.68
C LYS A 99 -3.15 -12.76 1.55
N ASN A 100 -2.40 -12.80 0.47
CA ASN A 100 -1.45 -13.88 0.23
C ASN A 100 -0.30 -13.87 1.25
N THR A 101 0.16 -12.70 1.69
CA THR A 101 1.15 -12.57 2.76
C THR A 101 0.61 -13.22 4.05
N ALA A 102 -0.60 -12.87 4.47
CA ALA A 102 -1.21 -13.44 5.67
C ALA A 102 -1.36 -14.97 5.56
N ASP A 103 -1.85 -15.47 4.42
CA ASP A 103 -2.07 -16.89 4.19
C ASP A 103 -0.78 -17.71 4.22
N ILE A 104 0.29 -17.21 3.60
CA ILE A 104 1.59 -17.90 3.56
C ILE A 104 2.23 -17.90 4.93
N LEU A 105 2.32 -16.75 5.57
CA LEU A 105 3.00 -16.62 6.86
C LEU A 105 2.26 -17.36 7.97
N ASN A 106 0.92 -17.37 7.97
CA ASN A 106 0.13 -18.16 8.92
C ASN A 106 0.35 -19.67 8.76
N ARG A 107 0.48 -20.17 7.53
CA ARG A 107 0.79 -21.57 7.28
C ARG A 107 2.19 -21.96 7.77
N TRP A 108 3.17 -21.14 7.48
CA TRP A 108 4.57 -21.42 7.75
C TRP A 108 4.98 -21.18 9.20
N TRP A 109 4.51 -20.07 9.75
CA TRP A 109 5.01 -19.57 11.04
C TRP A 109 4.01 -19.79 12.15
N LYS A 110 2.72 -19.96 11.81
CA LYS A 110 1.59 -20.00 12.77
C LYS A 110 1.62 -18.85 13.80
N LYS A 111 2.31 -17.76 13.48
CA LYS A 111 2.84 -16.75 14.39
C LYS A 111 2.69 -15.33 13.91
N VAL A 112 2.19 -15.14 12.70
CA VAL A 112 1.83 -13.82 12.21
C VAL A 112 0.48 -13.46 12.78
N TRP A 113 0.42 -12.39 13.58
CA TRP A 113 -0.84 -11.96 14.15
C TRP A 113 -1.48 -10.79 13.43
N ARG A 114 -0.77 -10.12 12.54
CA ARG A 114 -1.38 -9.07 11.70
C ARG A 114 -0.65 -8.87 10.39
N VAL A 115 -1.42 -8.57 9.37
CA VAL A 115 -0.96 -7.95 8.12
C VAL A 115 -1.86 -6.76 7.89
N GLU A 116 -1.30 -5.57 7.89
CA GLU A 116 -2.06 -4.33 7.75
C GLU A 116 -1.34 -3.33 6.85
N CYS A 117 -2.11 -2.45 6.21
CA CYS A 117 -1.55 -1.24 5.63
C CYS A 117 -1.58 -0.12 6.65
N ARG A 118 -0.49 0.62 6.75
CA ARG A 118 -0.39 1.85 7.54
C ARG A 118 -0.02 3.02 6.66
N GLY A 119 -0.52 4.18 7.04
CA GLY A 119 -0.34 5.40 6.28
C GLY A 119 -1.22 5.46 5.04
N ASN A 120 -1.11 6.54 4.32
CA ASN A 120 -1.79 6.71 3.05
C ASN A 120 -0.99 5.98 1.96
N VAL A 121 -1.45 4.80 1.57
CA VAL A 121 -0.81 3.96 0.55
C VAL A 121 -1.41 4.18 -0.85
N ALA A 122 -2.42 5.04 -0.95
CA ALA A 122 -3.00 5.43 -2.22
C ALA A 122 -2.13 6.50 -2.93
N TRP A 123 -2.33 6.65 -4.20
CA TRP A 123 -1.70 7.66 -5.06
C TRP A 123 -0.18 7.68 -4.96
N ASN A 124 0.37 8.88 -4.80
CA ASN A 124 1.80 9.15 -4.70
C ASN A 124 2.34 9.11 -3.26
N ASN A 125 1.47 8.97 -2.26
CA ASN A 125 1.91 8.91 -0.88
C ASN A 125 2.52 7.55 -0.56
N CYS A 126 3.71 7.56 0.01
CA CYS A 126 4.37 6.34 0.46
C CYS A 126 3.71 5.80 1.73
N GLY A 127 3.46 4.51 1.72
CA GLY A 127 2.94 3.78 2.87
C GLY A 127 3.69 2.49 3.10
N THR A 128 3.15 1.66 3.97
CA THR A 128 3.73 0.37 4.33
C THR A 128 2.68 -0.72 4.39
N VAL A 129 3.04 -1.95 4.01
CA VAL A 129 2.33 -3.16 4.43
C VAL A 129 3.16 -3.80 5.54
N GLN A 130 2.61 -3.86 6.75
CA GLN A 130 3.28 -4.34 7.94
C GLN A 130 2.90 -5.78 8.26
N ILE A 131 3.91 -6.56 8.65
CA ILE A 131 3.79 -7.95 9.03
C ILE A 131 4.31 -8.07 10.45
N GLY A 132 3.40 -8.14 11.43
CA GLY A 132 3.75 -8.35 12.83
C GLY A 132 4.11 -9.81 13.09
N LEU A 133 5.23 -10.05 13.75
CA LEU A 133 5.69 -11.38 14.14
C LEU A 133 5.29 -11.67 15.58
N LYS A 134 4.42 -12.65 15.81
CA LYS A 134 3.84 -12.93 17.13
C LYS A 134 4.87 -13.29 18.19
N GLU A 135 5.89 -14.05 17.82
CA GLU A 135 6.98 -14.46 18.76
C GLU A 135 8.00 -13.35 18.99
N PHE A 136 7.99 -12.33 18.16
CA PHE A 136 8.93 -11.24 18.22
C PHE A 136 8.14 -9.93 18.22
N ALA A 137 7.41 -9.69 19.30
CA ALA A 137 6.39 -8.64 19.38
C ALA A 137 6.92 -7.22 19.11
N LYS A 138 8.21 -6.97 19.36
CA LYS A 138 8.85 -5.68 19.09
C LYS A 138 9.40 -5.54 17.67
N ALA A 139 9.34 -6.59 16.86
CA ALA A 139 9.88 -6.57 15.51
C ALA A 139 8.79 -6.83 14.46
N ARG A 140 9.03 -6.32 13.27
CA ARG A 140 8.15 -6.49 12.13
C ARG A 140 8.90 -6.45 10.81
N LEU A 141 8.33 -7.09 9.81
CA LEU A 141 8.69 -6.89 8.42
C LEU A 141 7.75 -5.87 7.79
N GLU A 142 8.27 -5.02 6.95
CA GLU A 142 7.49 -4.02 6.24
C GLU A 142 7.88 -3.95 4.77
N PHE A 143 6.91 -4.05 3.86
CA PHE A 143 7.08 -3.46 2.54
C PHE A 143 6.98 -1.95 2.72
N VAL A 144 8.06 -1.23 2.46
CA VAL A 144 8.17 0.21 2.67
C VAL A 144 8.27 0.97 1.36
N GLY A 145 7.89 2.24 1.39
CA GLY A 145 7.98 3.12 0.23
C GLY A 145 7.08 2.68 -0.92
N ILE A 146 5.99 1.96 -0.62
CA ILE A 146 5.02 1.53 -1.61
C ILE A 146 3.86 2.52 -1.71
N ASN A 147 3.35 2.69 -2.90
CA ASN A 147 2.12 3.41 -3.20
C ASN A 147 1.39 2.70 -4.35
N ALA A 148 0.16 3.10 -4.63
CA ALA A 148 -0.62 2.45 -5.68
C ALA A 148 0.07 2.52 -7.06
N ARG A 149 0.66 3.66 -7.41
CA ARG A 149 1.40 3.83 -8.67
C ARG A 149 2.55 2.82 -8.80
N ASN A 150 3.38 2.70 -7.76
CA ASN A 150 4.48 1.75 -7.73
C ASN A 150 3.99 0.30 -7.82
N MET A 151 2.86 -0.02 -7.19
CA MET A 151 2.25 -1.35 -7.25
C MET A 151 1.74 -1.71 -8.65
N PHE A 152 1.25 -0.74 -9.43
CA PHE A 152 0.73 -0.97 -10.80
C PHE A 152 1.83 -0.92 -11.87
N PHE A 153 2.85 -0.08 -11.70
CA PHE A 153 3.79 0.25 -12.77
C PHE A 153 5.25 -0.01 -12.40
N GLY A 154 5.57 -0.14 -11.11
CA GLY A 154 6.92 -0.43 -10.63
C GLY A 154 7.22 -1.94 -10.56
N ASN A 155 8.50 -2.27 -10.47
CA ASN A 155 8.99 -3.64 -10.29
C ASN A 155 10.09 -3.75 -9.22
N GLU A 156 10.34 -2.66 -8.50
CA GLU A 156 11.33 -2.60 -7.42
C GLU A 156 10.63 -2.21 -6.11
N TYR A 157 10.87 -3.01 -5.09
CA TYR A 157 10.25 -2.83 -3.77
C TYR A 157 11.29 -3.02 -2.69
N LYS A 158 11.02 -2.50 -1.50
CA LYS A 158 11.88 -2.67 -0.33
C LYS A 158 11.13 -3.39 0.78
N LEU A 159 11.76 -4.41 1.34
CA LEU A 159 11.29 -5.08 2.53
C LEU A 159 12.24 -4.74 3.68
N ALA A 160 11.74 -4.02 4.67
CA ALA A 160 12.52 -3.59 5.83
C ALA A 160 12.24 -4.50 7.03
N PHE A 161 13.29 -4.89 7.74
CA PHE A 161 13.19 -5.46 9.06
C PHE A 161 13.34 -4.35 10.09
N ARG A 162 12.32 -4.18 10.93
CA ARG A 162 12.21 -3.06 11.87
C ARG A 162 11.91 -3.54 13.28
N VAL A 163 12.35 -2.75 14.26
CA VAL A 163 11.91 -2.85 15.66
C VAL A 163 11.06 -1.63 16.03
N GLU A 164 10.10 -1.82 16.94
CA GLU A 164 9.26 -0.72 17.38
C GLU A 164 9.97 0.09 18.48
N ARG A 165 10.41 1.29 18.11
CA ARG A 165 10.87 2.36 19.03
C ARG A 165 12.04 2.03 19.98
N ASP A 166 12.70 0.91 19.83
CA ASP A 166 13.80 0.51 20.68
C ASP A 166 15.13 0.51 19.89
N ILE A 167 15.82 1.65 19.93
CA ILE A 167 17.08 1.84 19.20
C ILE A 167 18.19 0.97 19.78
N SER A 168 18.23 0.76 21.10
CA SER A 168 19.23 -0.08 21.75
C SER A 168 19.12 -1.51 21.24
N PHE A 169 17.91 -2.06 21.26
CA PHE A 169 17.62 -3.38 20.74
C PHE A 169 17.92 -3.50 19.23
N ALA A 170 17.58 -2.47 18.45
CA ALA A 170 17.93 -2.43 17.03
C ALA A 170 19.46 -2.50 16.82
N ASN A 171 20.24 -1.81 17.63
CA ASN A 171 21.70 -1.82 17.56
C ASN A 171 22.26 -3.20 17.95
N GLU A 172 21.74 -3.88 18.95
CA GLU A 172 22.15 -5.24 19.30
C GLU A 172 21.95 -6.22 18.13
N ILE A 173 20.80 -6.12 17.46
CA ILE A 173 20.52 -6.94 16.27
C ILE A 173 21.46 -6.59 15.11
N ARG A 174 21.75 -5.31 14.86
CA ARG A 174 22.70 -4.89 13.83
C ARG A 174 24.08 -5.45 14.08
N ASP A 175 24.58 -5.33 15.31
CA ASP A 175 25.89 -5.85 15.70
C ASP A 175 25.96 -7.37 15.51
N LEU A 176 24.88 -8.09 15.81
CA LEU A 176 24.77 -9.52 15.55
C LEU A 176 24.86 -9.82 14.05
N LEU A 177 24.10 -9.10 13.23
CA LEU A 177 24.05 -9.30 11.79
C LEU A 177 25.38 -8.93 11.10
N MET A 178 26.03 -7.85 11.54
CA MET A 178 27.37 -7.48 11.05
C MET A 178 28.42 -8.56 11.35
N LYS A 179 28.33 -9.19 12.52
CA LYS A 179 29.22 -10.30 12.90
C LYS A 179 28.90 -11.61 12.19
N ASN A 180 27.67 -11.76 11.72
CA ASN A 180 27.16 -12.98 11.10
C ASN A 180 26.40 -12.68 9.79
N PRO A 181 27.04 -12.23 8.72
CA PRO A 181 26.38 -11.82 7.48
C PRO A 181 25.55 -12.94 6.81
N ILE A 182 25.88 -14.21 7.11
CA ILE A 182 25.13 -15.37 6.61
C ILE A 182 23.65 -15.39 7.07
N LEU A 183 23.33 -14.65 8.11
CA LEU A 183 21.95 -14.51 8.59
C LEU A 183 21.10 -13.63 7.67
N LEU A 184 21.73 -12.83 6.83
CA LEU A 184 21.03 -11.90 5.95
C LEU A 184 20.70 -12.54 4.59
N PRO A 185 19.54 -12.24 4.00
CA PRO A 185 19.27 -12.55 2.61
C PRO A 185 20.26 -11.84 1.68
N TRP A 186 20.41 -12.35 0.48
CA TRP A 186 21.19 -11.68 -0.55
C TRP A 186 20.65 -10.28 -0.84
N ASN A 187 21.51 -9.33 -1.16
CA ASN A 187 21.15 -7.93 -1.40
C ASN A 187 20.47 -7.23 -0.22
N CYS A 188 20.75 -7.68 1.00
CA CYS A 188 20.28 -7.03 2.20
C CYS A 188 21.31 -6.01 2.67
N GLU A 189 20.88 -4.77 2.87
CA GLU A 189 21.68 -3.68 3.41
C GLU A 189 21.36 -3.51 4.89
N ILE A 190 22.38 -3.49 5.74
CA ILE A 190 22.22 -3.16 7.16
C ILE A 190 22.16 -1.64 7.29
N SER A 191 21.12 -1.15 7.95
CA SER A 191 20.92 0.27 8.16
C SER A 191 21.92 0.86 9.15
N GLU A 192 22.15 2.17 9.04
CA GLU A 192 22.99 2.93 9.96
C GLU A 192 22.48 2.83 11.41
N LYS A 193 23.38 3.06 12.36
CA LYS A 193 23.05 3.13 13.80
C LYS A 193 22.03 4.24 14.05
N GLU A 194 21.28 4.09 15.15
CA GLU A 194 20.24 5.03 15.59
C GLU A 194 18.93 5.01 14.79
N SER A 195 18.75 4.05 13.88
CA SER A 195 17.48 3.82 13.21
C SER A 195 16.76 2.61 13.78
N THR A 196 15.44 2.68 13.86
CA THR A 196 14.59 1.51 14.16
C THR A 196 14.52 0.52 13.00
N THR A 197 14.93 0.92 11.81
CA THR A 197 15.16 0.01 10.68
C THR A 197 16.49 -0.68 10.87
N ILE A 198 16.51 -2.00 10.86
CA ILE A 198 17.71 -2.83 11.07
C ILE A 198 18.36 -3.14 9.73
N ALA A 199 17.57 -3.65 8.79
CA ALA A 199 18.05 -4.07 7.50
C ALA A 199 16.99 -3.86 6.43
N ILE A 200 17.43 -3.65 5.19
CA ILE A 200 16.57 -3.47 4.02
C ILE A 200 16.97 -4.52 2.99
N TYR A 201 15.99 -5.28 2.54
CA TYR A 201 16.10 -6.22 1.43
C TYR A 201 15.44 -5.64 0.18
N ASN A 202 16.23 -5.47 -0.88
CA ASN A 202 15.74 -4.99 -2.16
C ASN A 202 15.08 -6.14 -2.93
N VAL A 203 13.82 -5.97 -3.28
CA VAL A 203 12.97 -6.97 -3.93
C VAL A 203 12.70 -6.53 -5.36
N HIS A 204 13.13 -7.34 -6.33
CA HIS A 204 12.86 -7.11 -7.75
C HIS A 204 11.89 -8.16 -8.26
N THR A 205 10.96 -7.72 -9.11
CA THR A 205 9.96 -8.59 -9.73
C THR A 205 10.01 -8.48 -11.24
N ALA A 206 9.61 -9.53 -11.93
CA ALA A 206 9.54 -9.51 -13.40
C ALA A 206 8.43 -8.62 -13.96
N LYS A 207 7.47 -8.24 -13.13
CA LYS A 207 6.36 -7.35 -13.46
C LYS A 207 5.79 -6.73 -12.18
N PRO A 208 5.00 -5.64 -12.30
CA PRO A 208 4.37 -5.02 -11.15
C PRO A 208 3.55 -5.99 -10.30
N LEU A 209 3.57 -5.82 -8.98
CA LEU A 209 2.86 -6.72 -8.07
C LEU A 209 1.35 -6.73 -8.31
N ALA A 210 0.74 -5.58 -8.57
CA ALA A 210 -0.70 -5.49 -8.88
C ALA A 210 -1.09 -6.18 -10.21
N ALA A 211 -0.13 -6.39 -11.12
CA ALA A 211 -0.32 -7.12 -12.39
C ALA A 211 -0.15 -8.64 -12.24
N MET A 212 0.21 -9.13 -11.06
CA MET A 212 0.30 -10.57 -10.79
C MET A 212 -1.08 -11.18 -10.60
N THR A 213 -1.27 -12.38 -11.14
CA THR A 213 -2.41 -13.20 -10.72
C THR A 213 -2.21 -13.70 -9.28
N SER A 214 -3.28 -14.07 -8.58
CA SER A 214 -3.19 -14.60 -7.22
C SER A 214 -2.19 -15.79 -7.13
N LYS A 215 -2.17 -16.69 -8.11
CA LYS A 215 -1.20 -17.78 -8.18
C LYS A 215 0.24 -17.32 -8.33
N GLN A 216 0.49 -16.27 -9.12
CA GLN A 216 1.84 -15.70 -9.29
C GLN A 216 2.29 -14.97 -8.03
N MET A 217 1.38 -14.19 -7.41
CA MET A 217 1.63 -13.52 -6.14
C MET A 217 1.95 -14.55 -5.03
N THR A 218 1.14 -15.60 -4.90
CA THR A 218 1.38 -16.68 -3.93
C THR A 218 2.76 -17.30 -4.13
N LYS A 219 3.12 -17.65 -5.38
CA LYS A 219 4.42 -18.24 -5.68
C LYS A 219 5.57 -17.29 -5.34
N PHE A 220 5.48 -16.04 -5.72
CA PHE A 220 6.48 -15.02 -5.43
C PHE A 220 6.69 -14.83 -3.92
N LEU A 221 5.60 -14.64 -3.17
CA LEU A 221 5.66 -14.44 -1.72
C LEU A 221 6.10 -15.71 -0.98
N ASP A 222 5.70 -16.89 -1.44
CA ASP A 222 6.18 -18.16 -0.86
C ASP A 222 7.70 -18.27 -1.04
N GLU A 223 8.23 -18.01 -2.22
CA GLU A 223 9.68 -18.00 -2.44
C GLU A 223 10.40 -16.95 -1.59
N LEU A 224 9.85 -15.73 -1.49
CA LEU A 224 10.42 -14.65 -0.70
C LEU A 224 10.48 -15.04 0.79
N TYR A 225 9.36 -15.43 1.37
CA TYR A 225 9.28 -15.69 2.80
C TYR A 225 9.91 -17.02 3.20
N THR A 226 9.76 -18.06 2.39
CA THR A 226 10.22 -19.41 2.77
C THR A 226 11.68 -19.66 2.43
N LYS A 227 12.13 -19.22 1.26
CA LYS A 227 13.49 -19.50 0.82
C LYS A 227 14.48 -18.42 1.24
N LYS A 228 14.09 -17.15 1.21
CA LYS A 228 15.01 -16.01 1.39
C LYS A 228 14.99 -15.45 2.81
N LEU A 229 13.83 -15.33 3.44
CA LEU A 229 13.68 -14.66 4.72
C LEU A 229 13.56 -15.61 5.92
N ASN A 230 13.07 -16.83 5.70
CA ASN A 230 12.76 -17.76 6.79
C ASN A 230 13.96 -18.05 7.69
N TYR A 231 15.14 -18.30 7.11
CA TYR A 231 16.33 -18.62 7.90
C TYR A 231 16.73 -17.42 8.79
N CYS A 232 16.85 -16.24 8.21
CA CYS A 232 17.16 -15.01 8.95
C CYS A 232 16.17 -14.77 10.09
N CYS A 233 14.88 -14.77 9.77
CA CYS A 233 13.84 -14.49 10.76
C CYS A 233 13.80 -15.54 11.88
N ARG A 234 13.99 -16.83 11.58
CA ARG A 234 14.05 -17.88 12.63
C ARG A 234 15.24 -17.71 13.54
N GLN A 235 16.42 -17.41 13.02
CA GLN A 235 17.61 -17.19 13.82
C GLN A 235 17.46 -15.97 14.73
N LEU A 236 16.89 -14.89 14.20
CA LEU A 236 16.63 -13.69 15.00
C LEU A 236 15.57 -13.94 16.09
N VAL A 237 14.46 -14.61 15.73
CA VAL A 237 13.41 -14.96 16.72
C VAL A 237 14.00 -15.87 17.82
N GLU A 238 14.75 -16.89 17.47
CA GLU A 238 15.36 -17.80 18.46
C GLU A 238 16.33 -17.07 19.39
N ARG A 239 17.12 -16.15 18.84
CA ARG A 239 18.11 -15.38 19.61
C ARG A 239 17.49 -14.37 20.56
N PHE A 240 16.39 -13.75 20.16
CA PHE A 240 15.78 -12.62 20.87
C PHE A 240 14.37 -12.90 21.39
N LYS A 241 13.92 -14.16 21.44
CA LYS A 241 12.57 -14.54 21.90
C LYS A 241 12.24 -14.10 23.31
N ASP A 242 13.25 -14.01 24.17
CA ASP A 242 13.13 -13.64 25.59
C ASP A 242 13.33 -12.14 25.82
N TYR A 243 13.54 -11.36 24.76
CA TYR A 243 13.70 -9.92 24.86
C TYR A 243 12.33 -9.26 25.09
N LYS A 244 12.14 -8.70 26.27
CA LYS A 244 10.88 -8.08 26.73
C LYS A 244 10.87 -6.57 26.54
#